data_c8b1b881e3e20c316480fc01c16f0cb5
#
_entry.id   c8b1b881e3e20c316480fc01c16f0cb5
#
_cell.length_a   1.000
_cell.length_b   1.000
_cell.length_c   1.000
_cell.angle_alpha   90.00
_cell.angle_beta   90.00
_cell.angle_gamma   90.00
#
_symmetry.space_group_name_H-M   'P 1'
#
loop_
_entity.id
_entity.type
_entity.pdbx_description
1 polymer ?
#
loop_
_entity_poly.entity_id
_entity_poly.type
_entity_poly.pdbx_seq_one_letter_code
_entity_poly.pdbx_strand_id
1 'polypeptide(L)'
;MHITTSPTLSKVCWPLIKLCELIGEHWPGIMVRIRYFARFPRFPNLKDPQDLNEKILWQKLYADTARWSELADKYKVRKYVEDLGCGNILVKLYGAWDNENDIDFDTLPDSLIFKANNGEGKGTNLIVHDLKSENKEALRRLFRWWLTRKHIGALAGEPQYKAIKPMV
;
A
#
# COMPACT_ATOMS: atom_id res chain seq x y z
N MET A 1 6.46 -14.87 -13.08
CA MET A 1 5.74 -15.97 -12.41
C MET A 1 4.26 -15.63 -12.44
N HIS A 2 3.55 -16.11 -13.46
CA HIS A 2 2.10 -15.90 -13.60
C HIS A 2 1.38 -16.69 -12.51
N ILE A 3 0.77 -15.99 -11.56
CA ILE A 3 -0.20 -16.61 -10.68
C ILE A 3 -1.53 -16.65 -11.47
N THR A 4 -1.76 -17.75 -12.18
CA THR A 4 -3.07 -18.05 -12.75
C THR A 4 -4.00 -18.47 -11.61
N THR A 5 -4.65 -17.50 -10.97
CA THR A 5 -5.84 -17.79 -10.17
C THR A 5 -6.93 -18.21 -11.12
N SER A 6 -7.49 -19.42 -10.94
CA SER A 6 -8.58 -19.92 -11.81
C SER A 6 -9.74 -18.91 -11.76
N PRO A 7 -10.36 -18.58 -12.92
CA PRO A 7 -11.40 -17.55 -13.01
C PRO A 7 -12.65 -17.84 -12.14
N THR A 8 -12.87 -19.09 -11.78
CA THR A 8 -14.00 -19.53 -10.94
C THR A 8 -13.79 -19.24 -9.45
N LEU A 9 -12.58 -19.43 -8.92
CA LEU A 9 -12.26 -19.11 -7.52
C LEU A 9 -12.33 -17.59 -7.26
N SER A 10 -11.93 -16.78 -8.23
CA SER A 10 -12.00 -15.33 -8.10
C SER A 10 -13.43 -14.79 -7.99
N LYS A 11 -14.39 -15.38 -8.73
CA LYS A 11 -15.80 -14.95 -8.70
C LYS A 11 -16.52 -15.30 -7.39
N VAL A 12 -16.19 -16.43 -6.77
CA VAL A 12 -16.81 -16.87 -5.52
C VAL A 12 -16.20 -16.14 -4.30
N CYS A 13 -14.91 -15.89 -4.31
CA CYS A 13 -14.22 -15.21 -3.20
C CYS A 13 -14.39 -13.68 -3.23
N TRP A 14 -14.74 -13.09 -4.37
CA TRP A 14 -14.80 -11.64 -4.52
C TRP A 14 -15.80 -10.93 -3.58
N PRO A 15 -17.05 -11.43 -3.41
CA PRO A 15 -17.98 -10.83 -2.44
C PRO A 15 -17.46 -10.88 -1.00
N LEU A 16 -16.80 -12.01 -0.64
CA LEU A 16 -16.20 -12.16 0.70
C LEU A 16 -15.04 -11.18 0.92
N ILE A 17 -14.19 -11.01 -0.07
CA ILE A 17 -13.10 -10.03 -0.02
C ILE A 17 -13.68 -8.62 0.15
N LYS A 18 -14.71 -8.26 -0.61
CA LYS A 18 -15.38 -6.95 -0.48
C LYS A 18 -15.99 -6.75 0.91
N LEU A 19 -16.63 -7.77 1.45
CA LEU A 19 -17.15 -7.71 2.83
C LEU A 19 -16.02 -7.51 3.84
N CYS A 20 -14.91 -8.23 3.71
CA CYS A 20 -13.74 -8.08 4.56
C CYS A 20 -13.10 -6.67 4.42
N GLU A 21 -13.04 -6.11 3.21
CA GLU A 21 -12.57 -4.74 2.98
C GLU A 21 -13.48 -3.73 3.71
N LEU A 22 -14.80 -3.86 3.60
CA LEU A 22 -15.75 -2.99 4.30
C LEU A 22 -15.64 -3.11 5.84
N ILE A 23 -15.53 -4.34 6.34
CA ILE A 23 -15.32 -4.57 7.77
C ILE A 23 -14.01 -3.93 8.23
N GLY A 24 -12.91 -4.11 7.48
CA GLY A 24 -11.61 -3.55 7.84
C GLY A 24 -11.57 -2.03 7.77
N GLU A 25 -12.34 -1.42 6.86
CA GLU A 25 -12.44 0.03 6.76
C GLU A 25 -13.20 0.68 7.92
N HIS A 26 -14.31 0.05 8.37
CA HIS A 26 -15.17 0.61 9.41
C HIS A 26 -14.83 0.09 10.80
N TRP A 27 -14.36 -1.15 10.89
CA TRP A 27 -14.02 -1.82 12.15
C TRP A 27 -12.64 -2.49 12.07
N PRO A 28 -11.54 -1.73 11.95
CA PRO A 28 -10.19 -2.30 11.79
C PRO A 28 -9.82 -3.25 12.93
N GLY A 29 -10.33 -3.01 14.14
CA GLY A 29 -10.11 -3.89 15.28
C GLY A 29 -10.67 -5.31 15.13
N ILE A 30 -11.73 -5.50 14.33
CA ILE A 30 -12.26 -6.84 14.01
C ILE A 30 -11.29 -7.53 13.07
N MET A 31 -10.87 -6.88 11.98
CA MET A 31 -9.94 -7.45 11.02
C MET A 31 -8.59 -7.80 11.66
N VAL A 32 -8.07 -6.92 12.51
CA VAL A 32 -6.83 -7.19 13.27
C VAL A 32 -6.95 -8.47 14.09
N ARG A 33 -8.07 -8.68 14.82
CA ARG A 33 -8.29 -9.87 15.63
C ARG A 33 -8.42 -11.14 14.79
N ILE A 34 -9.18 -11.08 13.69
CA ILE A 34 -9.32 -12.21 12.75
C ILE A 34 -7.97 -12.62 12.18
N ARG A 35 -7.18 -11.66 11.69
CA ARG A 35 -5.86 -11.93 11.11
C ARG A 35 -4.87 -12.45 12.15
N TYR A 36 -4.92 -11.93 13.38
CA TYR A 36 -4.09 -12.43 14.46
C TYR A 36 -4.45 -13.88 14.78
N PHE A 37 -5.74 -14.20 14.92
CA PHE A 37 -6.20 -15.57 15.16
C PHE A 37 -5.81 -16.53 14.03
N ALA A 38 -5.88 -16.09 12.78
CA ALA A 38 -5.46 -16.90 11.64
C ALA A 38 -3.95 -17.21 11.63
N ARG A 39 -3.13 -16.38 12.26
CA ARG A 39 -1.68 -16.57 12.37
C ARG A 39 -1.25 -17.26 13.66
N PHE A 40 -1.91 -16.92 14.76
CA PHE A 40 -1.69 -17.46 16.09
C PHE A 40 -3.04 -18.00 16.59
N PRO A 41 -3.19 -19.29 16.96
CA PRO A 41 -4.50 -19.86 17.28
C PRO A 41 -5.03 -19.37 18.64
N ARG A 42 -4.99 -18.06 18.87
CA ARG A 42 -5.52 -17.32 20.01
C ARG A 42 -5.88 -15.89 19.59
N PHE A 43 -6.73 -15.21 20.35
CA PHE A 43 -7.00 -13.78 20.17
C PHE A 43 -5.92 -12.94 20.86
N PRO A 44 -5.61 -11.73 20.29
CA PRO A 44 -4.66 -10.82 20.94
C PRO A 44 -5.25 -10.23 22.21
N ASN A 45 -4.42 -10.14 23.26
CA ASN A 45 -4.78 -9.40 24.47
C ASN A 45 -4.51 -7.90 24.24
N LEU A 46 -5.51 -7.18 23.77
CA LEU A 46 -5.39 -5.73 23.51
C LEU A 46 -5.73 -4.86 24.73
N LYS A 47 -6.15 -5.46 25.86
CA LYS A 47 -6.31 -4.72 27.12
C LYS A 47 -5.00 -4.59 27.88
N ASP A 48 -4.18 -5.63 27.83
CA ASP A 48 -2.88 -5.71 28.47
C ASP A 48 -1.91 -6.47 27.54
N PRO A 49 -1.35 -5.77 26.50
CA PRO A 49 -0.48 -6.40 25.51
C PRO A 49 0.82 -6.93 26.11
N GLN A 50 1.06 -8.24 26.02
CA GLN A 50 2.22 -8.88 26.61
C GLN A 50 3.36 -9.05 25.59
N ASP A 51 3.04 -9.37 24.34
CA ASP A 51 4.05 -9.58 23.30
C ASP A 51 4.15 -8.39 22.32
N LEU A 52 5.21 -8.40 21.50
CA LEU A 52 5.49 -7.35 20.53
C LEU A 52 4.34 -7.18 19.52
N ASN A 53 3.75 -8.29 19.04
CA ASN A 53 2.67 -8.21 18.05
C ASN A 53 1.44 -7.56 18.66
N GLU A 54 1.07 -7.92 19.89
CA GLU A 54 -0.05 -7.31 20.60
C GLU A 54 0.17 -5.81 20.84
N LYS A 55 1.41 -5.41 21.21
CA LYS A 55 1.79 -3.99 21.39
C LYS A 55 1.68 -3.21 20.07
N ILE A 56 2.15 -3.78 18.96
CA ILE A 56 2.00 -3.16 17.63
C ILE A 56 0.52 -3.03 17.24
N LEU A 57 -0.29 -4.07 17.47
CA LEU A 57 -1.71 -4.04 17.17
C LEU A 57 -2.46 -3.03 18.06
N TRP A 58 -2.08 -2.93 19.32
CA TRP A 58 -2.62 -1.92 20.23
C TRP A 58 -2.31 -0.50 19.72
N GLN A 59 -1.06 -0.24 19.32
CA GLN A 59 -0.68 1.05 18.75
C GLN A 59 -1.47 1.38 17.49
N LYS A 60 -1.65 0.42 16.57
CA LYS A 60 -2.45 0.62 15.35
C LYS A 60 -3.89 1.05 15.62
N LEU A 61 -4.49 0.59 16.71
CA LEU A 61 -5.91 0.77 16.99
C LEU A 61 -6.21 1.93 17.94
N TYR A 62 -5.29 2.23 18.87
CA TYR A 62 -5.57 3.12 19.99
C TYR A 62 -4.60 4.29 20.15
N ALA A 63 -3.41 4.23 19.53
CA ALA A 63 -2.50 5.36 19.53
C ALA A 63 -2.86 6.39 18.45
N ASP A 64 -2.34 7.61 18.58
CA ASP A 64 -2.38 8.59 17.51
C ASP A 64 -1.50 8.13 16.34
N THR A 65 -2.14 7.76 15.25
CA THR A 65 -1.48 7.29 14.02
C THR A 65 -1.44 8.34 12.91
N ALA A 66 -1.78 9.59 13.17
CA ALA A 66 -1.80 10.65 12.15
C ALA A 66 -0.45 10.78 11.44
N ARG A 67 0.64 10.76 12.22
CA ARG A 67 2.00 10.77 11.68
C ARG A 67 2.37 9.53 10.87
N TRP A 68 1.73 8.39 11.16
CA TRP A 68 2.00 7.16 10.42
C TRP A 68 1.55 7.24 8.96
N SER A 69 0.47 7.97 8.68
CA SER A 69 0.01 8.20 7.30
C SER A 69 1.06 8.97 6.50
N GLU A 70 1.71 9.96 7.10
CA GLU A 70 2.78 10.72 6.47
C GLU A 70 4.03 9.87 6.23
N LEU A 71 4.44 9.09 7.24
CA LEU A 71 5.61 8.21 7.17
C LEU A 71 5.40 6.99 6.26
N ALA A 72 4.16 6.51 6.12
CA ALA A 72 3.81 5.41 5.21
C ALA A 72 3.70 5.87 3.75
N ASP A 73 3.46 7.15 3.51
CA ASP A 73 3.45 7.75 2.17
C ASP A 73 4.88 7.81 1.61
N LYS A 74 5.17 6.98 0.61
CA LYS A 74 6.52 6.87 0.01
C LYS A 74 7.01 8.16 -0.64
N TYR A 75 6.11 9.08 -0.97
CA TYR A 75 6.48 10.40 -1.47
C TYR A 75 6.76 11.37 -0.33
N LYS A 76 5.85 11.51 0.63
CA LYS A 76 5.99 12.46 1.74
C LYS A 76 7.12 12.12 2.70
N VAL A 77 7.37 10.83 2.95
CA VAL A 77 8.47 10.39 3.84
C VAL A 77 9.85 10.89 3.38
N ARG A 78 10.01 11.22 2.10
CA ARG A 78 11.26 11.76 1.56
C ARG A 78 11.63 13.08 2.24
N LYS A 79 10.65 13.99 2.36
CA LYS A 79 10.86 15.26 3.07
C LYS A 79 11.27 15.03 4.52
N TYR A 80 10.63 14.10 5.21
CA TYR A 80 11.02 13.75 6.58
C TYR A 80 12.47 13.27 6.69
N VAL A 81 12.92 12.43 5.74
CA VAL A 81 14.30 11.94 5.68
C VAL A 81 15.28 13.10 5.38
N GLU A 82 14.92 14.02 4.48
CA GLU A 82 15.70 15.22 4.18
C GLU A 82 15.82 16.14 5.39
N ASP A 83 14.72 16.38 6.09
CA ASP A 83 14.67 17.22 7.30
C ASP A 83 15.55 16.66 8.46
N LEU A 84 15.79 15.34 8.46
CA LEU A 84 16.73 14.68 9.38
C LEU A 84 18.21 14.77 8.92
N GLY A 85 18.51 15.45 7.81
CA GLY A 85 19.84 15.53 7.25
C GLY A 85 20.30 14.25 6.51
N CYS A 86 19.40 13.31 6.27
CA CYS A 86 19.69 12.02 5.64
C CYS A 86 19.30 11.97 4.16
N GLY A 87 19.13 13.12 3.49
CA GLY A 87 18.71 13.18 2.09
C GLY A 87 19.63 12.43 1.11
N ASN A 88 20.91 12.28 1.48
CA ASN A 88 21.91 11.56 0.69
C ASN A 88 21.64 10.04 0.54
N ILE A 89 20.80 9.45 1.39
CA ILE A 89 20.38 8.03 1.27
C ILE A 89 19.19 7.84 0.34
N LEU A 90 18.52 8.92 -0.05
CA LEU A 90 17.35 8.86 -0.92
C LEU A 90 17.76 8.58 -2.37
N VAL A 91 17.13 7.59 -2.97
CA VAL A 91 17.27 7.36 -4.42
C VAL A 91 16.69 8.54 -5.19
N LYS A 92 17.22 8.79 -6.40
CA LYS A 92 16.72 9.86 -7.26
C LYS A 92 15.22 9.70 -7.55
N LEU A 93 14.47 10.77 -7.33
CA LEU A 93 13.08 10.88 -7.73
C LEU A 93 13.02 11.52 -9.12
N TYR A 94 12.39 10.85 -10.07
CA TYR A 94 12.22 11.36 -11.43
C TYR A 94 10.91 12.11 -11.61
N GLY A 95 9.90 11.79 -10.80
CA GLY A 95 8.62 12.48 -10.80
C GLY A 95 7.66 11.86 -9.77
N ALA A 96 6.52 12.51 -9.59
CA ALA A 96 5.41 12.03 -8.79
C ALA A 96 4.12 12.60 -9.41
N TRP A 97 3.16 11.73 -9.73
CA TRP A 97 1.96 12.07 -10.49
C TRP A 97 0.71 11.53 -9.81
N ASP A 98 -0.32 12.33 -9.72
CA ASP A 98 -1.65 11.96 -9.26
C ASP A 98 -2.65 11.72 -10.41
N ASN A 99 -2.17 11.88 -11.66
CA ASN A 99 -2.88 11.53 -12.89
C ASN A 99 -1.90 10.79 -13.82
N GLU A 100 -2.28 9.62 -14.29
CA GLU A 100 -1.46 8.79 -15.16
C GLU A 100 -1.22 9.42 -16.55
N ASN A 101 -2.05 10.38 -16.96
CA ASN A 101 -1.89 11.06 -18.25
C ASN A 101 -0.80 12.14 -18.23
N ASP A 102 -0.44 12.62 -17.04
CA ASP A 102 0.60 13.65 -16.87
C ASP A 102 2.02 13.06 -16.92
N ILE A 103 2.13 11.74 -17.01
CA ILE A 103 3.43 11.07 -17.11
C ILE A 103 3.98 11.23 -18.54
N ASP A 104 5.03 12.00 -18.67
CA ASP A 104 5.80 12.08 -19.91
C ASP A 104 6.90 11.01 -19.89
N PHE A 105 6.62 9.87 -20.53
CA PHE A 105 7.53 8.74 -20.58
C PHE A 105 8.83 9.03 -21.33
N ASP A 106 8.83 10.01 -22.23
CA ASP A 106 9.99 10.32 -23.07
C ASP A 106 11.08 11.09 -22.28
N THR A 107 10.71 11.69 -21.15
CA THR A 107 11.64 12.38 -20.25
C THR A 107 12.23 11.48 -19.19
N LEU A 108 11.74 10.23 -19.06
CA LEU A 108 12.18 9.28 -18.05
C LEU A 108 13.34 8.41 -18.55
N PRO A 109 14.19 7.91 -17.63
CA PRO A 109 15.25 6.97 -18.00
C PRO A 109 14.68 5.63 -18.46
N ASP A 110 15.44 4.92 -19.30
CA ASP A 110 15.03 3.61 -19.82
C ASP A 110 14.85 2.56 -18.73
N SER A 111 15.65 2.64 -17.65
CA SER A 111 15.52 1.73 -16.50
C SER A 111 15.15 2.50 -15.25
N LEU A 112 14.01 2.15 -14.65
CA LEU A 112 13.50 2.80 -13.45
C LEU A 112 12.50 1.90 -12.70
N ILE A 113 12.06 2.37 -11.54
CA ILE A 113 11.00 1.71 -10.75
C ILE A 113 9.86 2.69 -10.58
N PHE A 114 8.67 2.32 -11.02
CA PHE A 114 7.44 2.98 -10.64
C PHE A 114 6.89 2.39 -9.33
N LYS A 115 6.36 3.24 -8.45
CA LYS A 115 5.79 2.81 -7.17
C LYS A 115 4.52 3.59 -6.87
N ALA A 116 3.46 2.90 -6.44
CA ALA A 116 2.36 3.59 -5.78
C ALA A 116 2.83 4.07 -4.40
N ASN A 117 2.66 5.36 -4.08
CA ASN A 117 3.10 5.94 -2.81
C ASN A 117 2.42 5.30 -1.59
N ASN A 118 1.17 4.87 -1.74
CA ASN A 118 0.35 4.18 -0.75
C ASN A 118 0.36 2.66 -0.88
N GLY A 119 1.28 2.10 -1.67
CA GLY A 119 1.35 0.67 -1.91
C GLY A 119 1.85 -0.10 -0.68
N GLU A 120 1.15 -1.18 -0.32
CA GLU A 120 1.41 -2.03 0.85
C GLU A 120 2.00 -3.40 0.50
N GLY A 121 2.46 -3.62 -0.71
CA GLY A 121 3.02 -4.92 -1.07
C GLY A 121 3.07 -5.22 -2.57
N LYS A 122 2.88 -6.49 -2.92
CA LYS A 122 2.98 -6.98 -4.29
C LYS A 122 1.95 -6.30 -5.21
N GLY A 123 2.40 -5.95 -6.42
CA GLY A 123 1.55 -5.34 -7.45
C GLY A 123 1.46 -3.80 -7.37
N THR A 124 2.17 -3.16 -6.43
CA THR A 124 2.24 -1.70 -6.30
C THR A 124 3.63 -1.14 -6.57
N ASN A 125 4.52 -1.97 -7.10
CA ASN A 125 5.83 -1.62 -7.61
C ASN A 125 6.02 -2.29 -8.97
N LEU A 126 6.55 -1.56 -9.93
CA LEU A 126 6.90 -2.05 -11.26
C LEU A 126 8.33 -1.69 -11.57
N ILE A 127 9.19 -2.69 -11.76
CA ILE A 127 10.56 -2.51 -12.24
C ILE A 127 10.49 -2.57 -13.77
N VAL A 128 11.01 -1.53 -14.40
CA VAL A 128 11.14 -1.43 -15.87
C VAL A 128 12.61 -1.38 -16.20
N HIS A 129 13.05 -2.25 -17.09
CA HIS A 129 14.45 -2.32 -17.55
C HIS A 129 14.68 -1.63 -18.88
N ASP A 130 13.65 -1.55 -19.72
CA ASP A 130 13.65 -0.87 -21.00
C ASP A 130 12.30 -0.20 -21.24
N LEU A 131 12.19 1.05 -20.83
CA LEU A 131 10.95 1.82 -20.91
C LEU A 131 10.51 2.07 -22.36
N LYS A 132 11.45 2.13 -23.29
CA LYS A 132 11.13 2.37 -24.72
C LYS A 132 10.37 1.21 -25.33
N SER A 133 10.67 -0.02 -24.91
CA SER A 133 9.99 -1.22 -25.40
C SER A 133 8.63 -1.47 -24.73
N GLU A 134 8.33 -0.79 -23.62
CA GLU A 134 7.09 -0.99 -22.87
C GLU A 134 5.86 -0.40 -23.58
N ASN A 135 4.73 -1.08 -23.45
CA ASN A 135 3.46 -0.59 -23.93
C ASN A 135 2.93 0.53 -23.00
N LYS A 136 3.02 1.78 -23.44
CA LYS A 136 2.65 2.97 -22.65
C LYS A 136 1.18 2.96 -22.22
N GLU A 137 0.28 2.46 -23.05
CA GLU A 137 -1.14 2.33 -22.70
C GLU A 137 -1.38 1.27 -21.62
N ALA A 138 -0.62 0.18 -21.63
CA ALA A 138 -0.67 -0.82 -20.56
C ALA A 138 -0.16 -0.23 -19.23
N LEU A 139 0.92 0.57 -19.28
CA LEU A 139 1.45 1.29 -18.11
C LEU A 139 0.41 2.28 -17.57
N ARG A 140 -0.22 3.11 -18.41
CA ARG A 140 -1.28 4.05 -18.00
C ARG A 140 -2.46 3.32 -17.35
N ARG A 141 -2.92 2.18 -17.90
CA ARG A 141 -3.98 1.38 -17.27
C ARG A 141 -3.59 0.85 -15.89
N LEU A 142 -2.34 0.39 -15.73
CA LEU A 142 -1.81 -0.06 -14.44
C LEU A 142 -1.77 1.11 -13.43
N PHE A 143 -1.26 2.26 -13.83
CA PHE A 143 -1.16 3.44 -12.96
C PHE A 143 -2.53 3.99 -12.59
N ARG A 144 -3.47 4.06 -13.53
CA ARG A 144 -4.87 4.38 -13.23
C ARG A 144 -5.45 3.45 -12.16
N TRP A 145 -5.17 2.15 -12.25
CA TRP A 145 -5.59 1.21 -11.23
C TRP A 145 -4.92 1.51 -9.87
N TRP A 146 -3.64 1.86 -9.82
CA TRP A 146 -2.98 2.27 -8.57
C TRP A 146 -3.60 3.54 -7.98
N LEU A 147 -3.88 4.55 -8.81
CA LEU A 147 -4.44 5.84 -8.40
C LEU A 147 -5.90 5.73 -7.92
N THR A 148 -6.66 4.77 -8.44
CA THR A 148 -8.08 4.60 -8.13
C THR A 148 -8.38 3.51 -7.11
N ARG A 149 -7.36 2.81 -6.59
CA ARG A 149 -7.56 1.78 -5.56
C ARG A 149 -8.20 2.37 -4.31
N LYS A 150 -9.25 1.69 -3.85
CA LYS A 150 -9.95 1.96 -2.59
C LYS A 150 -9.59 0.91 -1.55
N HIS A 151 -9.89 1.21 -0.29
CA HIS A 151 -9.76 0.27 0.84
C HIS A 151 -8.34 -0.28 1.07
N ILE A 152 -7.31 0.51 0.69
CA ILE A 152 -5.91 0.13 0.92
C ILE A 152 -5.68 0.03 2.43
N GLY A 153 -5.02 -1.04 2.85
CA GLY A 153 -4.79 -1.32 4.27
C GLY A 153 -5.99 -1.92 5.00
N ALA A 154 -7.22 -1.86 4.46
CA ALA A 154 -8.41 -2.34 5.15
C ALA A 154 -8.33 -3.81 5.54
N LEU A 155 -7.94 -4.68 4.60
CA LEU A 155 -7.76 -6.12 4.87
C LEU A 155 -6.68 -6.43 5.90
N ALA A 156 -5.71 -5.54 6.05
CA ALA A 156 -4.62 -5.68 7.04
C ALA A 156 -4.93 -5.01 8.38
N GLY A 157 -6.06 -4.29 8.48
CA GLY A 157 -6.36 -3.45 9.64
C GLY A 157 -5.33 -2.32 9.80
N GLU A 158 -5.00 -1.65 8.69
CA GLU A 158 -3.97 -0.60 8.61
C GLU A 158 -4.59 0.74 8.22
N PRO A 159 -5.26 1.42 9.15
CA PRO A 159 -6.04 2.64 8.87
C PRO A 159 -5.17 3.81 8.39
N GLN A 160 -3.86 3.82 8.67
CA GLN A 160 -2.93 4.87 8.25
C GLN A 160 -2.86 5.05 6.72
N TYR A 161 -3.15 4.01 5.92
CA TYR A 161 -3.16 4.13 4.46
C TYR A 161 -4.38 4.87 3.90
N LYS A 162 -5.46 4.99 4.69
CA LYS A 162 -6.72 5.63 4.26
C LYS A 162 -6.54 7.11 3.92
N ALA A 163 -5.67 7.80 4.64
CA ALA A 163 -5.44 9.25 4.50
C ALA A 163 -4.41 9.60 3.41
N ILE A 164 -3.76 8.62 2.79
CA ILE A 164 -2.74 8.87 1.78
C ILE A 164 -3.41 9.13 0.43
N LYS A 165 -3.23 10.34 -0.13
CA LYS A 165 -3.64 10.64 -1.51
C LYS A 165 -2.79 9.80 -2.46
N PRO A 166 -3.39 8.98 -3.34
CA PRO A 166 -2.64 8.12 -4.25
C PRO A 166 -1.79 8.91 -5.24
N MET A 167 -0.56 8.44 -5.47
CA MET A 167 0.39 8.95 -6.48
C MET A 167 1.23 7.79 -7.03
N VAL A 168 1.75 7.98 -8.23
CA VAL A 168 2.75 7.09 -8.87
C VAL A 168 4.09 7.79 -8.90
#